data_9b310cc010ff75c3b86044cf22282401
#
_entry.id   9b310cc010ff75c3b86044cf22282401
#
_cell.length_a   1.000
_cell.length_b   1.000
_cell.length_c   1.000
_cell.angle_alpha   90.00
_cell.angle_beta   90.00
_cell.angle_gamma   90.00
#
_symmetry.space_group_name_H-M   'P 1'
#
loop_
_entity.id
_entity.type
_entity.pdbx_description
1 polymer ?
#
loop_
_entity_poly.entity_id
_entity_poly.type
_entity_poly.pdbx_seq_one_letter_code
_entity_poly.pdbx_strand_id
1 'polypeptide(L)'
;ALFREVWPQTASRAGLLLWANALGITVKTATTSSGEDAIRLVGTVGSAYTAGDVLSHSSGQTFELNETGTIPAAGFVDVDIVSISTGTAANLDAGEILTLDPSLTGITDECELQSDMTGAEDEESTSSLRGRVLARLRDKGKGGSVSDWISWCTDVTGIAEAYAYRHRDGQGTVDVVAMKKGEGSGRFLTAGERTSLLATLNELRPHTVTCRVLECV
;
A
#
# COMPACT_ATOMS: atom_id res chain seq x y z
N ALA A 1 22.39 -27.25 7.34
CA ALA A 1 21.44 -26.23 6.80
C ALA A 1 20.05 -26.36 7.41
N LEU A 2 19.52 -27.55 7.62
CA LEU A 2 18.13 -27.79 8.15
C LEU A 2 17.87 -27.17 9.52
N PHE A 3 18.81 -27.20 10.44
CA PHE A 3 18.64 -26.65 11.79
C PHE A 3 18.44 -25.11 11.82
N ARG A 4 18.89 -24.40 10.79
CA ARG A 4 18.74 -22.95 10.70
C ARG A 4 17.29 -22.54 10.48
N GLU A 5 16.50 -23.32 9.75
CA GLU A 5 15.11 -23.04 9.41
C GLU A 5 14.13 -23.33 10.55
N VAL A 6 14.53 -24.14 11.53
CA VAL A 6 13.73 -24.49 12.70
C VAL A 6 13.50 -23.29 13.64
N TRP A 7 14.46 -22.35 13.67
CA TRP A 7 14.40 -21.20 14.59
C TRP A 7 14.10 -19.91 13.81
N PRO A 8 13.02 -19.20 14.12
CA PRO A 8 12.65 -17.94 13.44
C PRO A 8 13.76 -16.89 13.45
N GLN A 9 14.61 -16.86 14.51
CA GLN A 9 15.72 -15.93 14.63
C GLN A 9 16.77 -16.10 13.52
N THR A 10 16.95 -17.34 13.02
CA THR A 10 17.99 -17.67 12.03
C THR A 10 17.43 -18.14 10.70
N ALA A 11 16.10 -18.34 10.61
CA ALA A 11 15.44 -18.83 9.42
C ALA A 11 15.66 -17.91 8.22
N SER A 12 15.76 -18.51 7.04
CA SER A 12 15.72 -17.80 5.77
C SER A 12 14.34 -17.15 5.54
N ARG A 13 14.17 -16.35 4.47
CA ARG A 13 12.86 -15.85 4.09
C ARG A 13 11.86 -16.98 3.88
N ALA A 14 12.26 -18.05 3.21
CA ALA A 14 11.40 -19.21 2.97
C ALA A 14 10.94 -19.87 4.29
N GLY A 15 11.83 -20.06 5.25
CA GLY A 15 11.48 -20.56 6.58
C GLY A 15 10.56 -19.62 7.36
N LEU A 16 10.79 -18.30 7.25
CA LEU A 16 9.91 -17.31 7.89
C LEU A 16 8.51 -17.28 7.28
N LEU A 17 8.36 -17.55 5.98
CA LEU A 17 7.03 -17.67 5.34
C LEU A 17 6.25 -18.87 5.92
N LEU A 18 6.91 -20.00 6.19
CA LEU A 18 6.27 -21.14 6.85
C LEU A 18 5.83 -20.78 8.29
N TRP A 19 6.68 -20.08 9.03
CA TRP A 19 6.33 -19.58 10.36
C TRP A 19 5.17 -18.58 10.33
N ALA A 20 5.19 -17.63 9.39
CA ALA A 20 4.12 -16.64 9.22
C ALA A 20 2.78 -17.33 8.94
N ASN A 21 2.77 -18.29 8.01
CA ASN A 21 1.58 -19.09 7.70
C ASN A 21 1.05 -19.85 8.94
N ALA A 22 1.95 -20.54 9.66
CA ALA A 22 1.58 -21.29 10.86
C ALA A 22 1.00 -20.41 12.00
N LEU A 23 1.42 -19.12 12.05
CA LEU A 23 0.98 -18.15 13.05
C LEU A 23 -0.18 -17.26 12.58
N GLY A 24 -0.68 -17.45 11.34
CA GLY A 24 -1.72 -16.63 10.76
C GLY A 24 -1.27 -15.20 10.47
N ILE A 25 0.02 -14.98 10.16
CA ILE A 25 0.58 -13.68 9.82
C ILE A 25 0.54 -13.50 8.29
N THR A 26 -0.23 -12.52 7.82
CA THR A 26 -0.22 -12.14 6.40
C THR A 26 1.06 -11.37 6.08
N VAL A 27 1.78 -11.81 5.06
CA VAL A 27 2.98 -11.14 4.56
C VAL A 27 2.56 -9.96 3.69
N LYS A 28 3.19 -8.80 3.87
CA LYS A 28 2.92 -7.61 3.07
C LYS A 28 3.62 -7.76 1.72
N THR A 29 2.83 -7.79 0.65
CA THR A 29 3.31 -7.81 -0.73
C THR A 29 3.64 -6.42 -1.21
N ALA A 30 4.49 -6.32 -2.23
CA ALA A 30 4.72 -5.07 -2.92
C ALA A 30 3.42 -4.57 -3.57
N THR A 31 3.24 -3.25 -3.62
CA THR A 31 2.09 -2.58 -4.22
C THR A 31 2.49 -1.75 -5.42
N THR A 32 1.53 -1.35 -6.23
CA THR A 32 1.67 -0.45 -7.37
C THR A 32 1.47 1.01 -6.96
N SER A 33 1.99 1.94 -7.76
CA SER A 33 1.66 3.37 -7.66
C SER A 33 0.50 3.73 -8.59
N SER A 34 -0.18 4.81 -8.28
CA SER A 34 -1.21 5.42 -9.14
C SER A 34 -1.12 6.94 -9.09
N GLY A 35 -1.61 7.58 -10.13
CA GLY A 35 -1.74 9.04 -10.20
C GLY A 35 -2.99 9.40 -10.98
N GLU A 36 -3.81 10.30 -10.41
CA GLU A 36 -4.99 10.89 -11.05
C GLU A 36 -4.55 12.06 -11.92
N ASP A 37 -5.06 12.13 -13.17
CA ASP A 37 -4.66 13.14 -14.18
C ASP A 37 -3.13 13.31 -14.26
N ALA A 38 -2.39 12.20 -14.09
CA ALA A 38 -0.97 12.26 -13.81
C ALA A 38 -0.10 12.37 -15.05
N ILE A 39 -0.51 11.84 -16.21
CA ILE A 39 0.29 11.86 -17.42
C ILE A 39 -0.34 12.73 -18.50
N ARG A 40 0.44 13.63 -19.08
CA ARG A 40 0.02 14.46 -20.20
C ARG A 40 0.31 13.82 -21.54
N LEU A 41 -0.73 13.44 -22.25
CA LEU A 41 -0.65 13.00 -23.64
C LEU A 41 -0.82 14.22 -24.57
N VAL A 42 0.16 14.48 -25.42
CA VAL A 42 0.12 15.56 -26.42
C VAL A 42 0.03 14.94 -27.81
N GLY A 43 -0.88 15.44 -28.65
CA GLY A 43 -1.04 14.86 -29.97
C GLY A 43 -2.03 15.57 -30.88
N THR A 44 -2.28 14.95 -32.03
CA THR A 44 -3.25 15.45 -33.01
C THR A 44 -4.67 15.24 -32.50
N VAL A 45 -5.51 16.26 -32.65
CA VAL A 45 -6.92 16.23 -32.26
C VAL A 45 -7.63 15.02 -32.91
N GLY A 46 -8.29 14.22 -32.08
CA GLY A 46 -8.97 13.00 -32.49
C GLY A 46 -8.12 11.73 -32.46
N SER A 47 -6.82 11.81 -32.17
CA SER A 47 -5.97 10.62 -31.95
C SER A 47 -6.46 9.87 -30.72
N ALA A 48 -6.62 8.54 -30.85
CA ALA A 48 -7.15 7.68 -29.80
C ALA A 48 -6.03 7.11 -28.90
N TYR A 49 -6.34 6.96 -27.62
CA TYR A 49 -5.57 6.21 -26.64
C TYR A 49 -6.52 5.26 -25.88
N THR A 50 -5.99 4.18 -25.33
CA THR A 50 -6.80 3.12 -24.74
C THR A 50 -6.24 2.74 -23.38
N ALA A 51 -7.14 2.42 -22.44
CA ALA A 51 -6.73 1.82 -21.17
C ALA A 51 -5.92 0.55 -21.43
N GLY A 52 -4.77 0.44 -20.77
CA GLY A 52 -3.79 -0.63 -21.00
C GLY A 52 -2.67 -0.27 -21.99
N ASP A 53 -2.69 0.91 -22.64
CA ASP A 53 -1.53 1.38 -23.38
C ASP A 53 -0.36 1.62 -22.41
N VAL A 54 0.83 1.10 -22.77
CA VAL A 54 1.97 1.01 -21.86
C VAL A 54 2.92 2.19 -22.05
N LEU A 55 3.40 2.70 -20.92
CA LEU A 55 4.48 3.69 -20.88
C LEU A 55 5.67 3.10 -20.12
N SER A 56 6.86 3.42 -20.56
CA SER A 56 8.12 3.00 -19.93
C SER A 56 8.89 4.21 -19.41
N HIS A 57 9.45 4.07 -18.21
CA HIS A 57 10.36 5.06 -17.65
C HIS A 57 11.81 4.62 -17.81
N SER A 58 12.74 5.57 -17.84
CA SER A 58 14.19 5.34 -18.01
C SER A 58 14.80 4.44 -16.92
N SER A 59 14.17 4.36 -15.74
CA SER A 59 14.55 3.45 -14.65
C SER A 59 14.14 1.99 -14.88
N GLY A 60 13.43 1.68 -15.97
CA GLY A 60 12.91 0.35 -16.29
C GLY A 60 11.55 0.04 -15.68
N GLN A 61 10.92 0.99 -15.01
CA GLN A 61 9.54 0.85 -14.53
C GLN A 61 8.55 1.02 -15.68
N THR A 62 7.45 0.28 -15.62
CA THR A 62 6.39 0.30 -16.62
C THR A 62 5.07 0.70 -16.00
N PHE A 63 4.30 1.46 -16.75
CA PHE A 63 3.00 2.02 -16.36
C PHE A 63 1.97 1.75 -17.45
N GLU A 64 0.70 1.81 -17.14
CA GLU A 64 -0.38 1.71 -18.11
C GLU A 64 -1.39 2.84 -17.92
N LEU A 65 -1.99 3.27 -19.02
CA LEU A 65 -3.13 4.19 -18.98
C LEU A 65 -4.34 3.49 -18.35
N ASN A 66 -5.02 4.17 -17.45
CA ASN A 66 -6.23 3.65 -16.81
C ASN A 66 -7.53 4.08 -17.50
N GLU A 67 -7.43 4.90 -18.54
CA GLU A 67 -8.55 5.47 -19.26
C GLU A 67 -8.44 5.28 -20.77
N THR A 68 -9.60 5.33 -21.44
CA THR A 68 -9.69 5.31 -22.92
C THR A 68 -10.33 6.61 -23.40
N GLY A 69 -9.74 7.23 -24.40
CA GLY A 69 -10.25 8.49 -24.93
C GLY A 69 -9.62 8.93 -26.23
N THR A 70 -9.80 10.20 -26.54
CA THR A 70 -9.18 10.85 -27.72
C THR A 70 -8.64 12.23 -27.34
N ILE A 71 -7.60 12.66 -28.03
CA ILE A 71 -7.00 14.00 -27.85
C ILE A 71 -8.06 15.08 -28.19
N PRO A 72 -8.42 15.95 -27.25
CA PRO A 72 -9.41 17.01 -27.46
C PRO A 72 -8.84 18.17 -28.29
N ALA A 73 -9.69 19.16 -28.57
CA ALA A 73 -9.32 20.36 -29.36
C ALA A 73 -8.16 21.17 -28.74
N ALA A 74 -7.88 20.99 -27.47
CA ALA A 74 -6.73 21.59 -26.77
C ALA A 74 -5.37 21.04 -27.25
N GLY A 75 -5.36 19.89 -27.94
CA GLY A 75 -4.14 19.22 -28.41
C GLY A 75 -3.42 18.41 -27.33
N PHE A 76 -3.95 18.33 -26.14
CA PHE A 76 -3.45 17.52 -25.02
C PHE A 76 -4.57 17.09 -24.10
N VAL A 77 -4.31 16.04 -23.30
CA VAL A 77 -5.19 15.54 -22.24
C VAL A 77 -4.33 14.99 -21.11
N ASP A 78 -4.75 15.22 -19.87
CA ASP A 78 -4.16 14.61 -18.71
C ASP A 78 -4.99 13.35 -18.36
N VAL A 79 -4.31 12.23 -18.08
CA VAL A 79 -4.91 10.88 -17.98
C VAL A 79 -4.41 10.18 -16.73
N ASP A 80 -5.27 9.38 -16.12
CA ASP A 80 -4.92 8.53 -15.00
C ASP A 80 -3.99 7.40 -15.44
N ILE A 81 -2.97 7.13 -14.64
CA ILE A 81 -2.06 6.01 -14.85
C ILE A 81 -1.85 5.18 -13.60
N VAL A 82 -1.51 3.93 -13.81
CA VAL A 82 -1.13 3.00 -12.76
C VAL A 82 0.17 2.28 -13.12
N SER A 83 1.01 1.99 -12.15
CA SER A 83 2.21 1.22 -12.44
C SER A 83 1.89 -0.27 -12.60
N ILE A 84 2.46 -0.90 -13.62
CA ILE A 84 2.50 -2.36 -13.77
C ILE A 84 3.56 -2.93 -12.82
N SER A 85 4.67 -2.21 -12.69
CA SER A 85 5.75 -2.54 -11.77
C SER A 85 5.33 -2.27 -10.32
N THR A 86 5.76 -3.12 -9.41
CA THR A 86 5.51 -2.95 -7.98
C THR A 86 6.77 -2.50 -7.23
N GLY A 87 6.59 -1.93 -6.05
CA GLY A 87 7.69 -1.46 -5.21
C GLY A 87 7.95 0.03 -5.33
N THR A 88 8.66 0.57 -4.35
CA THR A 88 8.87 2.02 -4.18
C THR A 88 9.52 2.71 -5.37
N ALA A 89 10.23 1.95 -6.22
CA ALA A 89 10.81 2.47 -7.47
C ALA A 89 9.75 2.88 -8.51
N ALA A 90 8.50 2.46 -8.36
CA ALA A 90 7.39 2.87 -9.21
C ALA A 90 6.75 4.20 -8.78
N ASN A 91 7.14 4.77 -7.65
CA ASN A 91 6.77 6.13 -7.29
C ASN A 91 7.70 7.08 -8.07
N LEU A 92 7.11 8.00 -8.80
CA LEU A 92 7.83 9.00 -9.60
C LEU A 92 7.34 10.40 -9.22
N ASP A 93 8.23 11.36 -9.29
CA ASP A 93 7.90 12.75 -9.03
C ASP A 93 7.32 13.41 -10.30
N ALA A 94 6.51 14.44 -10.14
CA ALA A 94 6.04 15.27 -11.25
C ALA A 94 7.23 15.85 -12.03
N GLY A 95 7.08 15.92 -13.37
CA GLY A 95 8.14 16.37 -14.31
C GLY A 95 9.01 15.24 -14.86
N GLU A 96 8.88 14.02 -14.39
CA GLU A 96 9.52 12.85 -15.01
C GLU A 96 8.91 12.54 -16.39
N ILE A 97 9.74 12.00 -17.30
CA ILE A 97 9.33 11.70 -18.67
C ILE A 97 9.12 10.18 -18.82
N LEU A 98 7.95 9.82 -19.31
CA LEU A 98 7.62 8.45 -19.71
C LEU A 98 7.51 8.38 -21.24
N THR A 99 7.84 7.22 -21.79
CA THR A 99 7.79 6.97 -23.24
C THR A 99 6.73 5.90 -23.54
N LEU A 100 5.84 6.19 -24.50
CA LEU A 100 4.83 5.22 -24.99
C LEU A 100 5.53 4.04 -25.69
N ASP A 101 5.15 2.83 -25.36
CA ASP A 101 5.64 1.59 -25.95
C ASP A 101 4.51 0.54 -26.07
N PRO A 102 3.98 0.30 -27.28
CA PRO A 102 4.36 0.91 -28.57
C PRO A 102 3.87 2.36 -28.75
N SER A 103 4.53 3.10 -29.68
CA SER A 103 4.10 4.43 -30.10
C SER A 103 2.67 4.45 -30.61
N LEU A 104 1.90 5.46 -30.19
CA LEU A 104 0.50 5.65 -30.63
C LEU A 104 0.43 6.63 -31.81
N THR A 105 -0.40 6.28 -32.82
CA THR A 105 -0.54 7.13 -34.01
C THR A 105 -1.12 8.51 -33.69
N GLY A 106 -0.35 9.54 -33.95
CA GLY A 106 -0.74 10.93 -33.75
C GLY A 106 -0.60 11.45 -32.32
N ILE A 107 0.01 10.69 -31.42
CA ILE A 107 0.38 11.09 -30.06
C ILE A 107 1.90 11.11 -29.96
N THR A 108 2.44 12.08 -29.25
CA THR A 108 3.89 12.20 -28.99
C THR A 108 4.33 11.08 -28.03
N ASP A 109 5.43 10.41 -28.34
CA ASP A 109 5.90 9.28 -27.55
C ASP A 109 6.39 9.69 -26.15
N GLU A 110 7.01 10.87 -26.02
CA GLU A 110 7.47 11.41 -24.74
C GLU A 110 6.31 12.13 -24.03
N CYS A 111 5.95 11.64 -22.87
CA CYS A 111 4.86 12.14 -22.05
C CYS A 111 5.39 12.57 -20.67
N GLU A 112 5.03 13.78 -20.24
CA GLU A 112 5.48 14.36 -18.98
C GLU A 112 4.48 14.10 -17.87
N LEU A 113 4.96 13.67 -16.69
CA LEU A 113 4.17 13.57 -15.48
C LEU A 113 3.80 14.96 -14.95
N GLN A 114 2.50 15.20 -14.76
CA GLN A 114 1.96 16.46 -14.22
C GLN A 114 1.75 16.41 -12.70
N SER A 115 1.65 15.20 -12.14
CA SER A 115 1.51 14.98 -10.69
C SER A 115 2.32 13.76 -10.25
N ASP A 116 2.61 13.68 -8.95
CA ASP A 116 3.39 12.59 -8.38
C ASP A 116 2.64 11.26 -8.46
N MET A 117 3.37 10.21 -8.82
CA MET A 117 2.93 8.82 -8.71
C MET A 117 3.23 8.29 -7.33
N THR A 118 2.21 7.86 -6.58
CA THR A 118 2.34 7.45 -5.18
C THR A 118 1.62 6.13 -4.88
N GLY A 119 1.91 5.55 -3.72
CA GLY A 119 1.22 4.36 -3.21
C GLY A 119 1.96 3.05 -3.44
N ALA A 120 3.05 3.04 -4.21
CA ALA A 120 3.88 1.85 -4.35
C ALA A 120 4.72 1.62 -3.08
N GLU A 121 4.66 0.41 -2.55
CA GLU A 121 5.50 -0.04 -1.44
C GLU A 121 6.26 -1.30 -1.83
N ASP A 122 7.45 -1.46 -1.27
CA ASP A 122 8.23 -2.68 -1.45
C ASP A 122 7.63 -3.85 -0.67
N GLU A 123 7.92 -5.05 -1.13
CA GLU A 123 7.63 -6.27 -0.38
C GLU A 123 8.27 -6.18 1.03
N GLU A 124 7.55 -6.66 2.03
CA GLU A 124 8.04 -6.68 3.40
C GLU A 124 9.43 -7.33 3.50
N SER A 125 10.37 -6.63 4.10
CA SER A 125 11.73 -7.11 4.27
C SER A 125 11.78 -8.35 5.17
N THR A 126 12.76 -9.22 4.94
CA THR A 126 13.01 -10.40 5.79
C THR A 126 13.20 -10.05 7.26
N SER A 127 13.79 -8.89 7.55
CA SER A 127 13.98 -8.40 8.93
C SER A 127 12.67 -7.97 9.58
N SER A 128 11.80 -7.30 8.84
CA SER A 128 10.46 -6.89 9.30
C SER A 128 9.60 -8.12 9.60
N LEU A 129 9.50 -9.05 8.64
CA LEU A 129 8.74 -10.30 8.80
C LEU A 129 9.25 -11.10 10.01
N ARG A 130 10.57 -11.19 10.20
CA ARG A 130 11.16 -11.85 11.37
C ARG A 130 10.74 -11.18 12.67
N GLY A 131 10.77 -9.85 12.71
CA GLY A 131 10.32 -9.10 13.88
C GLY A 131 8.87 -9.43 14.25
N ARG A 132 7.96 -9.45 13.28
CA ARG A 132 6.54 -9.78 13.46
C ARG A 132 6.33 -11.23 13.92
N VAL A 133 7.02 -12.19 13.31
CA VAL A 133 6.98 -13.61 13.72
C VAL A 133 7.44 -13.78 15.16
N LEU A 134 8.57 -13.15 15.53
CA LEU A 134 9.09 -13.22 16.89
C LEU A 134 8.19 -12.52 17.90
N ALA A 135 7.61 -11.37 17.54
CA ALA A 135 6.63 -10.69 18.39
C ALA A 135 5.41 -11.58 18.65
N ARG A 136 4.85 -12.21 17.60
CA ARG A 136 3.71 -13.11 17.71
C ARG A 136 3.99 -14.35 18.58
N LEU A 137 5.21 -14.89 18.49
CA LEU A 137 5.63 -16.04 19.33
C LEU A 137 5.80 -15.67 20.81
N ARG A 138 6.22 -14.43 21.10
CA ARG A 138 6.39 -13.94 22.47
C ARG A 138 5.05 -13.56 23.11
N ASP A 139 4.19 -13.01 22.30
CA ASP A 139 2.88 -12.54 22.73
C ASP A 139 1.81 -13.59 22.39
N LYS A 140 1.50 -14.41 23.38
CA LYS A 140 0.38 -15.35 23.30
C LYS A 140 -0.91 -14.56 23.53
N GLY A 141 -1.49 -14.06 22.46
CA GLY A 141 -2.75 -13.32 22.51
C GLY A 141 -3.79 -13.96 23.41
N LYS A 142 -4.46 -13.16 24.23
CA LYS A 142 -5.48 -13.60 25.21
C LYS A 142 -6.89 -13.27 24.74
N GLY A 143 -7.11 -13.07 23.44
CA GLY A 143 -8.42 -12.77 22.87
C GLY A 143 -8.92 -11.36 23.22
N GLY A 144 -8.20 -10.32 22.79
CA GLY A 144 -8.55 -8.91 23.02
C GLY A 144 -7.63 -8.20 24.01
N SER A 145 -6.41 -8.71 24.22
CA SER A 145 -5.35 -7.97 24.92
C SER A 145 -4.95 -6.73 24.10
N VAL A 146 -4.30 -5.75 24.73
CA VAL A 146 -3.78 -4.55 24.02
C VAL A 146 -2.87 -4.95 22.87
N SER A 147 -2.03 -5.96 23.06
CA SER A 147 -1.15 -6.49 22.03
C SER A 147 -1.90 -7.12 20.86
N ASP A 148 -3.04 -7.78 21.10
CA ASP A 148 -3.87 -8.30 20.02
C ASP A 148 -4.39 -7.18 19.13
N TRP A 149 -4.90 -6.11 19.73
CA TRP A 149 -5.40 -4.95 18.99
C TRP A 149 -4.31 -4.29 18.14
N ILE A 150 -3.12 -4.13 18.72
CA ILE A 150 -1.96 -3.59 17.99
C ILE A 150 -1.58 -4.51 16.81
N SER A 151 -1.52 -5.82 17.06
CA SER A 151 -1.19 -6.81 16.02
C SER A 151 -2.22 -6.79 14.90
N TRP A 152 -3.50 -6.82 15.20
CA TRP A 152 -4.57 -6.78 14.19
C TRP A 152 -4.49 -5.52 13.32
N CYS A 153 -4.17 -4.37 13.90
CA CYS A 153 -3.98 -3.15 13.13
C CYS A 153 -2.74 -3.22 12.23
N THR A 154 -1.60 -3.65 12.78
CA THR A 154 -0.34 -3.70 12.02
C THR A 154 -0.31 -4.81 10.97
N ASP A 155 -1.22 -5.79 11.04
CA ASP A 155 -1.40 -6.80 10.00
C ASP A 155 -2.13 -6.24 8.76
N VAL A 156 -2.82 -5.10 8.88
CA VAL A 156 -3.44 -4.42 7.75
C VAL A 156 -2.36 -3.73 6.92
N THR A 157 -2.41 -3.96 5.59
CA THR A 157 -1.47 -3.32 4.64
C THR A 157 -1.56 -1.79 4.74
N GLY A 158 -0.41 -1.12 4.69
CA GLY A 158 -0.31 0.33 4.80
C GLY A 158 -0.24 0.87 6.23
N ILE A 159 -0.52 0.08 7.26
CA ILE A 159 -0.36 0.49 8.66
C ILE A 159 1.03 0.09 9.17
N ALA A 160 1.78 1.08 9.65
CA ALA A 160 3.12 0.89 10.18
C ALA A 160 3.13 0.78 11.72
N GLU A 161 2.30 1.57 12.39
CA GLU A 161 2.25 1.65 13.84
C GLU A 161 0.80 1.71 14.32
N ALA A 162 0.54 1.14 15.48
CA ALA A 162 -0.76 1.22 16.14
C ALA A 162 -0.61 1.27 17.66
N TYR A 163 -1.56 1.92 18.29
CA TYR A 163 -1.68 2.03 19.75
C TYR A 163 -3.12 1.71 20.15
N ALA A 164 -3.29 0.95 21.22
CA ALA A 164 -4.62 0.58 21.73
C ALA A 164 -4.76 0.97 23.20
N TYR A 165 -5.87 1.63 23.52
CA TYR A 165 -6.18 2.15 24.85
C TYR A 165 -7.48 1.54 25.34
N ARG A 166 -7.44 0.89 26.51
CA ARG A 166 -8.62 0.28 27.13
C ARG A 166 -9.37 1.28 27.98
N HIS A 167 -10.69 1.13 28.01
CA HIS A 167 -11.60 1.80 28.98
C HIS A 167 -11.64 3.33 28.95
N ARG A 168 -11.22 3.97 27.86
CA ARG A 168 -11.29 5.43 27.75
C ARG A 168 -12.74 5.97 27.67
N ASP A 169 -13.66 5.13 27.22
CA ASP A 169 -15.08 5.47 27.10
C ASP A 169 -15.97 4.46 27.90
N GLY A 170 -15.46 3.99 29.04
CA GLY A 170 -16.13 3.05 29.89
C GLY A 170 -15.69 1.59 29.69
N GLN A 171 -16.21 0.71 30.53
CA GLN A 171 -15.90 -0.71 30.48
C GLN A 171 -16.34 -1.33 29.15
N GLY A 172 -15.54 -2.26 28.62
CA GLY A 172 -15.84 -2.92 27.35
C GLY A 172 -15.51 -2.09 26.11
N THR A 173 -14.80 -0.96 26.25
CA THR A 173 -14.37 -0.14 25.12
C THR A 173 -12.86 -0.22 24.89
N VAL A 174 -12.46 -0.17 23.61
CA VAL A 174 -11.07 -0.05 23.18
C VAL A 174 -10.98 1.01 22.09
N ASP A 175 -10.14 2.01 22.33
CA ASP A 175 -9.79 3.03 21.34
C ASP A 175 -8.48 2.65 20.69
N VAL A 176 -8.46 2.70 19.38
CA VAL A 176 -7.27 2.41 18.56
C VAL A 176 -6.87 3.65 17.80
N VAL A 177 -5.57 3.92 17.79
CA VAL A 177 -4.93 4.93 16.94
C VAL A 177 -3.93 4.21 16.06
N ALA A 178 -4.01 4.38 14.74
CA ALA A 178 -3.12 3.75 13.81
C ALA A 178 -2.51 4.78 12.85
N MET A 179 -1.30 4.50 12.38
CA MET A 179 -0.53 5.41 11.53
C MET A 179 0.12 4.65 10.38
N LYS A 180 0.21 5.30 9.23
CA LYS A 180 0.95 4.84 8.05
C LYS A 180 2.45 5.08 8.21
N LYS A 181 3.24 4.51 7.33
CA LYS A 181 4.66 4.81 7.20
C LYS A 181 4.80 6.24 6.63
N GLY A 182 5.76 7.01 7.11
CA GLY A 182 6.03 8.38 6.63
C GLY A 182 6.32 9.36 7.76
N GLU A 183 6.27 10.64 7.44
CA GLU A 183 6.50 11.74 8.38
C GLU A 183 5.34 12.77 8.34
N GLY A 184 5.23 13.55 9.41
CA GLY A 184 4.22 14.61 9.51
C GLY A 184 2.77 14.11 9.43
N SER A 185 1.88 14.93 8.90
CA SER A 185 0.44 14.63 8.79
C SER A 185 0.12 13.54 7.75
N GLY A 186 1.00 13.27 6.79
CA GLY A 186 0.85 12.19 5.81
C GLY A 186 0.78 10.80 6.41
N ARG A 187 1.22 10.63 7.67
CA ARG A 187 1.09 9.37 8.43
C ARG A 187 -0.31 9.09 8.93
N PHE A 188 -1.17 10.10 8.99
CA PHE A 188 -2.49 9.95 9.60
C PHE A 188 -3.44 9.24 8.64
N LEU A 189 -4.31 8.41 9.18
CA LEU A 189 -5.33 7.73 8.40
C LEU A 189 -6.42 8.72 8.00
N THR A 190 -6.84 8.68 6.75
CA THR A 190 -8.02 9.37 6.27
C THR A 190 -9.29 8.79 6.91
N ALA A 191 -10.42 9.49 6.81
CA ALA A 191 -11.70 9.01 7.33
C ALA A 191 -12.11 7.65 6.70
N GLY A 192 -11.88 7.46 5.39
CA GLY A 192 -12.16 6.21 4.69
C GLY A 192 -11.31 5.05 5.20
N GLU A 193 -9.99 5.28 5.35
CA GLU A 193 -9.05 4.27 5.87
C GLU A 193 -9.40 3.88 7.33
N ARG A 194 -9.81 4.84 8.17
CA ARG A 194 -10.29 4.55 9.54
C ARG A 194 -11.54 3.68 9.53
N THR A 195 -12.48 3.94 8.62
CA THR A 195 -13.71 3.13 8.47
C THR A 195 -13.38 1.70 8.03
N SER A 196 -12.49 1.54 7.07
CA SER A 196 -12.05 0.22 6.60
C SER A 196 -11.31 -0.56 7.69
N LEU A 197 -10.43 0.09 8.42
CA LEU A 197 -9.74 -0.52 9.57
C LEU A 197 -10.74 -0.95 10.66
N LEU A 198 -11.72 -0.10 10.98
CA LEU A 198 -12.74 -0.42 11.97
C LEU A 198 -13.59 -1.65 11.56
N ALA A 199 -13.91 -1.78 10.27
CA ALA A 199 -14.61 -2.96 9.76
C ALA A 199 -13.80 -4.23 10.00
N THR A 200 -12.52 -4.24 9.64
CA THR A 200 -11.60 -5.37 9.90
C THR A 200 -11.49 -5.70 11.38
N LEU A 201 -11.34 -4.69 12.25
CA LEU A 201 -11.26 -4.91 13.70
C LEU A 201 -12.56 -5.45 14.28
N ASN A 202 -13.72 -5.08 13.73
CA ASN A 202 -15.02 -5.58 14.16
C ASN A 202 -15.21 -7.09 13.88
N GLU A 203 -14.57 -7.62 12.84
CA GLU A 203 -14.57 -9.06 12.56
C GLU A 203 -13.69 -9.86 13.54
N LEU A 204 -12.61 -9.25 14.02
CA LEU A 204 -11.61 -9.90 14.87
C LEU A 204 -11.88 -9.74 16.37
N ARG A 205 -12.63 -8.71 16.76
CA ARG A 205 -12.84 -8.35 18.18
C ARG A 205 -13.70 -9.37 18.92
N PRO A 206 -13.51 -9.52 20.24
CA PRO A 206 -14.47 -10.19 21.10
C PRO A 206 -15.85 -9.50 21.01
N HIS A 207 -16.92 -10.29 20.98
CA HIS A 207 -18.31 -9.77 20.85
C HIS A 207 -18.72 -8.75 21.93
N THR A 208 -18.10 -8.83 23.11
CA THR A 208 -18.40 -7.96 24.26
C THR A 208 -17.65 -6.64 24.27
N VAL A 209 -16.78 -6.39 23.26
CA VAL A 209 -15.93 -5.19 23.22
C VAL A 209 -16.38 -4.27 22.10
N THR A 210 -16.55 -2.99 22.38
CA THR A 210 -16.75 -1.95 21.37
C THR A 210 -15.41 -1.34 20.99
N CYS A 211 -15.08 -1.31 19.68
CA CYS A 211 -13.88 -0.70 19.17
C CYS A 211 -14.19 0.64 18.48
N ARG A 212 -13.30 1.62 18.64
CA ARG A 212 -13.29 2.87 17.88
C ARG A 212 -11.90 3.11 17.33
N VAL A 213 -11.84 3.56 16.09
CA VAL A 213 -10.58 4.02 15.48
C VAL A 213 -10.58 5.55 15.51
N LEU A 214 -9.69 6.10 16.33
CA LEU A 214 -9.61 7.54 16.56
C LEU A 214 -8.70 8.21 15.53
N GLU A 215 -8.96 9.49 15.32
CA GLU A 215 -8.10 10.38 14.55
C GLU A 215 -6.84 10.74 15.36
N CYS A 216 -5.69 10.80 14.69
CA CYS A 216 -4.50 11.43 15.23
C CYS A 216 -4.65 12.95 15.08
N VAL A 217 -4.54 13.67 16.18
CA VAL A 217 -4.57 15.14 16.22
C VAL A 217 -3.17 15.63 16.58
#